data_7f5cd6957ddadda5af12f0a54075d32d
#
_entry.id   7f5cd6957ddadda5af12f0a54075d32d
#
_cell.length_a   1.000
_cell.length_b   1.000
_cell.length_c   1.000
_cell.angle_alpha   90.00
_cell.angle_beta   90.00
_cell.angle_gamma   90.00
#
_symmetry.space_group_name_H-M   'P 1'
#
loop_
_entity.id
_entity.type
_entity.pdbx_description
1 polymer ?
#
loop_
_entity_poly.entity_id
_entity_poly.type
_entity_poly.pdbx_seq_one_letter_code
_entity_poly.pdbx_strand_id
1 'polypeptide(L)'
;MFKPDLLKGKRILVTGGGTGIGKEIVARYVELGAEVWICGRRGGVLEDTAKALGGNVKTHAIDIRDAAAVDAMIQRIWDESGPLTGLVNNAAGNFISPTKDLSPNGFNAIANIVFHGTFYVTQAVGKRWIAGGHPGSVISILVTWVHTGSPYVVPSAMSKAGLHVMTKSLAVEWGKYGIRLNAIAPGPFPTEGAQKRLRPGGDFGDSTQMNPMRRVGRMEELQNLATFLMADGCEWLTGETIAIDGGGYLATGAAGYFVPLDKLTDADWERMRAMIKATNDKDRAGRTA
;
A
#
# COMPACT_ATOMS: atom_id res chain seq x y z
N MET A 1 20.37 2.56 -6.00
CA MET A 1 19.84 1.18 -6.16
C MET A 1 19.44 0.91 -7.61
N PHE A 2 18.72 1.80 -8.28
CA PHE A 2 18.28 1.67 -9.65
C PHE A 2 19.17 2.47 -10.61
N LYS A 3 19.23 2.04 -11.87
CA LYS A 3 19.89 2.82 -12.92
C LYS A 3 19.11 4.12 -13.14
N PRO A 4 19.78 5.24 -13.44
CA PRO A 4 19.12 6.41 -14.01
C PRO A 4 18.28 5.98 -15.22
N ASP A 5 17.20 6.66 -15.48
CA ASP A 5 16.31 6.38 -16.61
C ASP A 5 15.62 5.00 -16.60
N LEU A 6 15.58 4.27 -15.47
CA LEU A 6 14.94 2.95 -15.38
C LEU A 6 13.48 2.98 -15.86
N LEU A 7 12.77 4.09 -15.59
CA LEU A 7 11.36 4.26 -15.96
C LEU A 7 11.16 5.16 -17.20
N LYS A 8 12.23 5.42 -17.95
CA LYS A 8 12.14 6.18 -19.19
C LYS A 8 11.18 5.52 -20.17
N GLY A 9 10.26 6.31 -20.74
CA GLY A 9 9.20 5.82 -21.61
C GLY A 9 7.97 5.26 -20.88
N LYS A 10 8.01 5.10 -19.56
CA LYS A 10 6.82 4.77 -18.76
C LYS A 10 5.92 6.00 -18.63
N ARG A 11 4.62 5.78 -18.79
CA ARG A 11 3.53 6.73 -18.52
C ARG A 11 2.67 6.16 -17.42
N ILE A 12 2.69 6.83 -16.26
CA ILE A 12 2.14 6.26 -15.03
C ILE A 12 1.09 7.21 -14.45
N LEU A 13 -0.08 6.69 -14.14
CA LEU A 13 -1.09 7.42 -13.37
C LEU A 13 -0.96 7.09 -11.87
N VAL A 14 -0.90 8.12 -11.03
CA VAL A 14 -0.90 7.98 -9.56
C VAL A 14 -2.11 8.69 -8.99
N THR A 15 -3.07 7.94 -8.45
CA THR A 15 -4.21 8.55 -7.78
C THR A 15 -3.82 9.06 -6.40
N GLY A 16 -4.28 10.27 -6.03
CA GLY A 16 -3.85 10.90 -4.78
C GLY A 16 -2.37 11.29 -4.76
N GLY A 17 -1.76 11.53 -5.94
CA GLY A 17 -0.33 11.82 -6.11
C GLY A 17 0.13 13.18 -5.58
N GLY A 18 -0.78 14.04 -5.13
CA GLY A 18 -0.43 15.37 -4.65
C GLY A 18 0.10 15.45 -3.21
N THR A 19 0.02 14.38 -2.41
CA THR A 19 0.48 14.41 -1.00
C THR A 19 0.90 13.03 -0.51
N GLY A 20 1.62 12.99 0.62
CA GLY A 20 1.95 11.76 1.34
C GLY A 20 2.66 10.71 0.47
N ILE A 21 2.33 9.44 0.67
CA ILE A 21 2.95 8.31 -0.03
C ILE A 21 2.86 8.47 -1.57
N GLY A 22 1.73 8.95 -2.07
CA GLY A 22 1.56 9.16 -3.52
C GLY A 22 2.57 10.16 -4.08
N LYS A 23 2.75 11.31 -3.42
CA LYS A 23 3.74 12.32 -3.82
C LYS A 23 5.16 11.76 -3.81
N GLU A 24 5.50 10.98 -2.80
CA GLU A 24 6.82 10.38 -2.68
C GLU A 24 7.11 9.35 -3.79
N ILE A 25 6.11 8.54 -4.14
CA ILE A 25 6.22 7.62 -5.28
C ILE A 25 6.39 8.40 -6.59
N VAL A 26 5.60 9.47 -6.79
CA VAL A 26 5.71 10.34 -7.97
C VAL A 26 7.11 10.94 -8.09
N ALA A 27 7.66 11.46 -6.99
CA ALA A 27 9.01 12.03 -6.97
C ALA A 27 10.06 11.03 -7.48
N ARG A 28 10.01 9.80 -6.98
CA ARG A 28 10.93 8.73 -7.41
C ARG A 28 10.73 8.35 -8.88
N TYR A 29 9.50 8.27 -9.35
CA TYR A 29 9.22 7.89 -10.73
C TYR A 29 9.70 8.95 -11.73
N VAL A 30 9.52 10.23 -11.40
CA VAL A 30 10.04 11.36 -12.19
C VAL A 30 11.56 11.36 -12.21
N GLU A 31 12.21 11.16 -11.07
CA GLU A 31 13.67 11.03 -10.96
C GLU A 31 14.23 9.92 -11.86
N LEU A 32 13.47 8.85 -12.05
CA LEU A 32 13.84 7.71 -12.88
C LEU A 32 13.34 7.81 -14.33
N GLY A 33 12.86 8.99 -14.74
CA GLY A 33 12.57 9.31 -16.15
C GLY A 33 11.15 9.03 -16.62
N ALA A 34 10.20 8.69 -15.74
CA ALA A 34 8.81 8.48 -16.12
C ALA A 34 8.07 9.80 -16.41
N GLU A 35 7.10 9.76 -17.31
CA GLU A 35 6.01 10.73 -17.37
C GLU A 35 4.93 10.30 -16.37
N VAL A 36 4.54 11.20 -15.47
CA VAL A 36 3.60 10.88 -14.40
C VAL A 36 2.38 11.79 -14.44
N TRP A 37 1.21 11.19 -14.53
CA TRP A 37 -0.06 11.86 -14.28
C TRP A 37 -0.46 11.70 -12.83
N ILE A 38 -0.84 12.80 -12.18
CA ILE A 38 -1.37 12.77 -10.82
C ILE A 38 -2.81 13.28 -10.80
N CYS A 39 -3.69 12.59 -10.08
CA CYS A 39 -5.06 13.03 -9.94
C CYS A 39 -5.52 13.08 -8.49
N GLY A 40 -6.54 13.90 -8.23
CA GLY A 40 -7.14 14.09 -6.92
C GLY A 40 -8.09 15.28 -6.92
N ARG A 41 -8.79 15.51 -5.81
CA ARG A 41 -9.86 16.53 -5.74
C ARG A 41 -9.35 17.97 -5.65
N ARG A 42 -8.15 18.17 -5.17
CA ARG A 42 -7.59 19.51 -4.84
C ARG A 42 -6.61 19.93 -5.95
N GLY A 43 -7.13 20.61 -6.99
CA GLY A 43 -6.34 21.02 -8.15
C GLY A 43 -5.07 21.80 -7.76
N GLY A 44 -5.18 22.83 -6.94
CA GLY A 44 -4.01 23.63 -6.51
C GLY A 44 -2.92 22.81 -5.82
N VAL A 45 -3.28 21.80 -5.00
CA VAL A 45 -2.29 20.88 -4.38
C VAL A 45 -1.58 20.03 -5.43
N LEU A 46 -2.28 19.61 -6.48
CA LEU A 46 -1.68 18.84 -7.58
C LEU A 46 -0.71 19.72 -8.37
N GLU A 47 -1.10 20.95 -8.66
CA GLU A 47 -0.28 21.94 -9.40
C GLU A 47 0.98 22.30 -8.61
N ASP A 48 0.84 22.57 -7.30
CA ASP A 48 1.98 22.82 -6.41
C ASP A 48 2.95 21.65 -6.37
N THR A 49 2.41 20.44 -6.34
CA THR A 49 3.24 19.22 -6.37
C THR A 49 3.93 19.04 -7.70
N ALA A 50 3.23 19.22 -8.82
CA ALA A 50 3.83 19.15 -10.14
C ALA A 50 4.94 20.19 -10.33
N LYS A 51 4.71 21.42 -9.86
CA LYS A 51 5.71 22.49 -9.89
C LYS A 51 6.93 22.18 -9.02
N ALA A 52 6.72 21.65 -7.81
CA ALA A 52 7.79 21.33 -6.89
C ALA A 52 8.67 20.16 -7.36
N LEU A 53 8.09 19.16 -7.99
CA LEU A 53 8.82 18.01 -8.51
C LEU A 53 9.48 18.27 -9.86
N GLY A 54 8.97 19.27 -10.60
CA GLY A 54 9.45 19.55 -11.94
C GLY A 54 9.25 18.38 -12.92
N GLY A 55 9.96 18.43 -14.04
CA GLY A 55 9.96 17.32 -14.98
C GLY A 55 8.60 17.06 -15.63
N ASN A 56 8.32 15.79 -15.88
CA ASN A 56 7.16 15.33 -16.64
C ASN A 56 5.97 14.97 -15.72
N VAL A 57 5.51 15.90 -14.87
CA VAL A 57 4.32 15.72 -14.05
C VAL A 57 3.13 16.48 -14.62
N LYS A 58 2.07 15.76 -14.95
CA LYS A 58 0.80 16.31 -15.43
C LYS A 58 -0.30 16.12 -14.38
N THR A 59 -1.25 17.02 -14.32
CA THR A 59 -2.28 17.05 -13.30
C THR A 59 -3.68 16.92 -13.85
N HIS A 60 -4.57 16.28 -13.10
CA HIS A 60 -6.00 16.27 -13.39
C HIS A 60 -6.81 16.33 -12.08
N ALA A 61 -7.54 17.43 -11.88
CA ALA A 61 -8.42 17.57 -10.72
C ALA A 61 -9.69 16.76 -10.93
N ILE A 62 -9.93 15.77 -10.08
CA ILE A 62 -11.08 14.85 -10.20
C ILE A 62 -11.43 14.22 -8.85
N ASP A 63 -12.68 13.85 -8.70
CA ASP A 63 -13.12 12.92 -7.67
C ASP A 63 -13.29 11.51 -8.27
N ILE A 64 -12.45 10.58 -7.87
CA ILE A 64 -12.47 9.20 -8.39
C ILE A 64 -13.74 8.41 -8.01
N ARG A 65 -14.62 8.98 -7.17
CA ARG A 65 -15.92 8.38 -6.86
C ARG A 65 -16.92 8.50 -8.02
N ASP A 66 -16.65 9.37 -8.98
CA ASP A 66 -17.45 9.53 -10.21
C ASP A 66 -16.84 8.69 -11.34
N ALA A 67 -17.49 7.58 -11.66
CA ALA A 67 -17.01 6.64 -12.66
C ALA A 67 -16.99 7.24 -14.09
N ALA A 68 -17.95 8.13 -14.42
CA ALA A 68 -17.99 8.78 -15.73
C ALA A 68 -16.85 9.79 -15.89
N ALA A 69 -16.60 10.59 -14.84
CA ALA A 69 -15.48 11.51 -14.81
C ALA A 69 -14.13 10.76 -14.85
N VAL A 70 -14.02 9.62 -14.19
CA VAL A 70 -12.83 8.74 -14.28
C VAL A 70 -12.60 8.28 -15.73
N ASP A 71 -13.63 7.79 -16.40
CA ASP A 71 -13.51 7.32 -17.79
C ASP A 71 -13.08 8.46 -18.74
N ALA A 72 -13.66 9.65 -18.57
CA ALA A 72 -13.27 10.85 -19.32
C ALA A 72 -11.82 11.29 -19.04
N MET A 73 -11.38 11.24 -17.78
CA MET A 73 -9.98 11.53 -17.43
C MET A 73 -9.02 10.55 -18.12
N ILE A 74 -9.31 9.25 -18.08
CA ILE A 74 -8.43 8.25 -18.70
C ILE A 74 -8.41 8.47 -20.23
N GLN A 75 -9.55 8.77 -20.86
CA GLN A 75 -9.58 9.12 -22.29
C GLN A 75 -8.67 10.32 -22.59
N ARG A 76 -8.79 11.39 -21.83
CA ARG A 76 -7.94 12.56 -21.97
C ARG A 76 -6.43 12.21 -21.86
N ILE A 77 -6.06 11.39 -20.88
CA ILE A 77 -4.66 10.95 -20.73
C ILE A 77 -4.17 10.20 -21.97
N TRP A 78 -5.01 9.31 -22.52
CA TRP A 78 -4.67 8.60 -23.76
C TRP A 78 -4.49 9.53 -24.95
N ASP A 79 -5.36 10.53 -25.08
CA ASP A 79 -5.30 11.51 -26.19
C ASP A 79 -4.06 12.42 -26.08
N GLU A 80 -3.68 12.84 -24.88
CA GLU A 80 -2.56 13.77 -24.64
C GLU A 80 -1.18 13.10 -24.54
N SER A 81 -1.11 11.88 -24.03
CA SER A 81 0.14 11.20 -23.72
C SER A 81 0.29 9.83 -24.39
N GLY A 82 -0.80 9.29 -24.92
CA GLY A 82 -0.87 7.91 -25.38
C GLY A 82 -1.16 6.92 -24.24
N PRO A 83 -1.10 5.61 -24.53
CA PRO A 83 -1.43 4.56 -23.57
C PRO A 83 -0.60 4.64 -22.30
N LEU A 84 -1.25 4.58 -21.13
CA LEU A 84 -0.55 4.37 -19.86
C LEU A 84 0.22 3.05 -19.88
N THR A 85 1.32 2.98 -19.17
CA THR A 85 2.09 1.74 -18.93
C THR A 85 2.00 1.30 -17.47
N GLY A 86 1.49 2.16 -16.59
CA GLY A 86 1.36 1.88 -15.18
C GLY A 86 0.26 2.66 -14.48
N LEU A 87 -0.25 2.08 -13.41
CA LEU A 87 -1.24 2.68 -12.52
C LEU A 87 -0.84 2.45 -11.07
N VAL A 88 -0.83 3.52 -10.26
CA VAL A 88 -0.72 3.42 -8.80
C VAL A 88 -2.03 3.87 -8.16
N ASN A 89 -2.76 2.94 -7.60
CA ASN A 89 -3.95 3.17 -6.79
C ASN A 89 -3.52 3.53 -5.36
N ASN A 90 -3.41 4.85 -5.10
CA ASN A 90 -2.97 5.35 -3.80
C ASN A 90 -4.03 6.26 -3.14
N ALA A 91 -4.96 6.84 -3.89
CA ALA A 91 -6.00 7.69 -3.31
C ALA A 91 -6.77 6.97 -2.21
N ALA A 92 -6.82 7.56 -1.03
CA ALA A 92 -7.47 7.00 0.14
C ALA A 92 -8.00 8.08 1.07
N GLY A 93 -8.89 7.66 1.97
CA GLY A 93 -9.33 8.40 3.15
C GLY A 93 -9.37 7.44 4.32
N ASN A 94 -9.20 7.98 5.53
CA ASN A 94 -9.39 7.21 6.76
C ASN A 94 -9.67 8.16 7.92
N PHE A 95 -10.34 7.66 8.96
CA PHE A 95 -10.52 8.29 10.27
C PHE A 95 -10.77 7.19 11.30
N ILE A 96 -10.57 7.50 12.56
CA ILE A 96 -10.84 6.57 13.66
C ILE A 96 -12.25 6.82 14.22
N SER A 97 -12.99 5.75 14.47
CA SER A 97 -14.31 5.80 15.12
C SER A 97 -14.64 4.44 15.75
N PRO A 98 -15.27 4.40 16.94
CA PRO A 98 -15.94 3.19 17.40
C PRO A 98 -16.99 2.76 16.37
N THR A 99 -16.97 1.49 15.97
CA THR A 99 -17.89 1.01 14.91
C THR A 99 -19.36 1.15 15.29
N LYS A 100 -19.70 1.04 16.59
CA LYS A 100 -21.09 1.21 17.09
C LYS A 100 -21.64 2.63 16.85
N ASP A 101 -20.75 3.62 16.74
CA ASP A 101 -21.11 5.04 16.57
C ASP A 101 -20.96 5.51 15.11
N LEU A 102 -20.52 4.60 14.22
CA LEU A 102 -20.27 4.92 12.82
C LEU A 102 -21.59 5.02 12.04
N SER A 103 -21.85 6.18 11.44
CA SER A 103 -22.99 6.34 10.56
C SER A 103 -22.79 5.64 9.20
N PRO A 104 -23.87 5.24 8.49
CA PRO A 104 -23.77 4.73 7.11
C PRO A 104 -23.04 5.70 6.18
N ASN A 105 -23.25 7.00 6.30
CA ASN A 105 -22.55 8.02 5.52
C ASN A 105 -21.05 8.07 5.84
N GLY A 106 -20.66 7.90 7.10
CA GLY A 106 -19.25 7.80 7.51
C GLY A 106 -18.57 6.57 6.90
N PHE A 107 -19.24 5.42 6.90
CA PHE A 107 -18.77 4.22 6.21
C PHE A 107 -18.60 4.48 4.71
N ASN A 108 -19.65 4.98 4.05
CA ASN A 108 -19.67 5.23 2.62
C ASN A 108 -18.63 6.27 2.18
N ALA A 109 -18.34 7.27 3.01
CA ALA A 109 -17.32 8.28 2.73
C ALA A 109 -15.92 7.65 2.49
N ILE A 110 -15.59 6.58 3.21
CA ILE A 110 -14.35 5.84 3.02
C ILE A 110 -14.47 4.81 1.91
N ALA A 111 -15.52 3.99 1.94
CA ALA A 111 -15.73 2.92 0.97
C ALA A 111 -15.80 3.45 -0.48
N ASN A 112 -16.50 4.57 -0.69
CA ASN A 112 -16.63 5.17 -2.01
C ASN A 112 -15.29 5.66 -2.59
N ILE A 113 -14.37 6.14 -1.76
CA ILE A 113 -13.03 6.54 -2.23
C ILE A 113 -12.13 5.33 -2.41
N VAL A 114 -12.01 4.52 -1.34
CA VAL A 114 -10.97 3.48 -1.26
C VAL A 114 -11.34 2.26 -2.10
N PHE A 115 -12.59 1.82 -2.06
CA PHE A 115 -13.04 0.61 -2.74
C PHE A 115 -13.60 0.92 -4.14
N HIS A 116 -14.69 1.69 -4.22
CA HIS A 116 -15.36 1.96 -5.49
C HIS A 116 -14.47 2.80 -6.42
N GLY A 117 -13.90 3.90 -5.93
CA GLY A 117 -13.05 4.78 -6.75
C GLY A 117 -11.82 4.07 -7.29
N THR A 118 -11.17 3.22 -6.48
CA THR A 118 -10.04 2.41 -6.94
C THR A 118 -10.47 1.41 -8.02
N PHE A 119 -11.62 0.77 -7.84
CA PHE A 119 -12.18 -0.14 -8.85
C PHE A 119 -12.46 0.60 -10.17
N TYR A 120 -13.10 1.77 -10.13
CA TYR A 120 -13.42 2.55 -11.34
C TYR A 120 -12.16 2.92 -12.13
N VAL A 121 -11.12 3.42 -11.44
CA VAL A 121 -9.86 3.77 -12.11
C VAL A 121 -9.19 2.53 -12.70
N THR A 122 -9.11 1.44 -11.94
CA THR A 122 -8.49 0.19 -12.40
C THR A 122 -9.21 -0.37 -13.62
N GLN A 123 -10.55 -0.39 -13.60
CA GLN A 123 -11.38 -0.87 -14.71
C GLN A 123 -11.23 0.03 -15.94
N ALA A 124 -11.27 1.35 -15.78
CA ALA A 124 -11.18 2.30 -16.90
C ALA A 124 -9.83 2.21 -17.62
N VAL A 125 -8.73 2.01 -16.88
CA VAL A 125 -7.40 1.78 -17.45
C VAL A 125 -7.32 0.40 -18.08
N GLY A 126 -7.73 -0.65 -17.36
CA GLY A 126 -7.64 -2.04 -17.81
C GLY A 126 -8.41 -2.32 -19.10
N LYS A 127 -9.64 -1.79 -19.23
CA LYS A 127 -10.44 -1.91 -20.47
C LYS A 127 -9.69 -1.37 -21.70
N ARG A 128 -8.99 -0.22 -21.56
CA ARG A 128 -8.24 0.40 -22.65
C ARG A 128 -6.98 -0.38 -22.98
N TRP A 129 -6.28 -0.88 -21.96
CA TRP A 129 -5.14 -1.78 -22.19
C TRP A 129 -5.56 -3.03 -22.95
N ILE A 130 -6.62 -3.70 -22.52
CA ILE A 130 -7.12 -4.93 -23.16
C ILE A 130 -7.56 -4.65 -24.61
N ALA A 131 -8.35 -3.59 -24.83
CA ALA A 131 -8.84 -3.24 -26.16
C ALA A 131 -7.71 -2.85 -27.13
N GLY A 132 -6.65 -2.20 -26.63
CA GLY A 132 -5.50 -1.76 -27.42
C GLY A 132 -4.34 -2.77 -27.48
N GLY A 133 -4.44 -3.91 -26.81
CA GLY A 133 -3.34 -4.90 -26.74
C GLY A 133 -2.10 -4.40 -25.99
N HIS A 134 -2.28 -3.49 -25.03
CA HIS A 134 -1.18 -2.90 -24.26
C HIS A 134 -0.96 -3.65 -22.95
N PRO A 135 0.28 -4.06 -22.62
CA PRO A 135 0.60 -4.56 -21.29
C PRO A 135 0.62 -3.40 -20.28
N GLY A 136 0.53 -3.73 -19.00
CA GLY A 136 0.58 -2.72 -17.95
C GLY A 136 0.90 -3.28 -16.58
N SER A 137 1.26 -2.40 -15.64
CA SER A 137 1.49 -2.73 -14.24
C SER A 137 0.61 -1.90 -13.33
N VAL A 138 -0.15 -2.55 -12.47
CA VAL A 138 -0.98 -1.91 -11.43
C VAL A 138 -0.35 -2.17 -10.07
N ILE A 139 -0.20 -1.11 -9.27
CA ILE A 139 0.19 -1.20 -7.87
C ILE A 139 -0.93 -0.59 -7.03
N SER A 140 -1.46 -1.35 -6.07
CA SER A 140 -2.42 -0.83 -5.09
C SER A 140 -1.75 -0.62 -3.74
N ILE A 141 -1.84 0.60 -3.19
CA ILE A 141 -1.35 0.89 -1.84
C ILE A 141 -2.43 0.45 -0.85
N LEU A 142 -2.17 -0.65 -0.18
CA LEU A 142 -3.04 -1.23 0.85
C LEU A 142 -2.59 -0.81 2.26
N VAL A 143 -2.64 -1.75 3.18
CA VAL A 143 -2.17 -1.66 4.57
C VAL A 143 -2.08 -3.08 5.14
N THR A 144 -1.24 -3.32 6.12
CA THR A 144 -1.07 -4.66 6.72
C THR A 144 -2.34 -5.21 7.39
N TRP A 145 -3.32 -4.36 7.67
CA TRP A 145 -4.63 -4.77 8.21
C TRP A 145 -5.44 -5.69 7.29
N VAL A 146 -5.06 -5.82 6.03
CA VAL A 146 -5.68 -6.81 5.12
C VAL A 146 -5.40 -8.25 5.57
N HIS A 147 -4.39 -8.45 6.41
CA HIS A 147 -4.02 -9.75 6.98
C HIS A 147 -4.57 -9.97 8.40
N THR A 148 -4.78 -8.89 9.17
CA THR A 148 -5.09 -8.98 10.61
C THR A 148 -6.42 -8.36 11.01
N GLY A 149 -7.03 -7.53 10.14
CA GLY A 149 -8.05 -6.58 10.58
C GLY A 149 -7.42 -5.43 11.38
N SER A 150 -8.24 -4.44 11.75
CA SER A 150 -7.85 -3.37 12.68
C SER A 150 -9.09 -2.74 13.32
N PRO A 151 -9.11 -2.57 14.65
CA PRO A 151 -10.21 -1.89 15.33
C PRO A 151 -10.25 -0.40 14.98
N TYR A 152 -11.40 0.22 15.12
CA TYR A 152 -11.66 1.66 14.97
C TYR A 152 -11.44 2.25 13.57
N VAL A 153 -11.00 1.47 12.59
CA VAL A 153 -10.79 1.86 11.18
C VAL A 153 -11.48 0.89 10.23
N VAL A 154 -12.57 0.28 10.67
CA VAL A 154 -13.27 -0.81 9.97
C VAL A 154 -13.61 -0.48 8.51
N PRO A 155 -14.14 0.71 8.14
CA PRO A 155 -14.41 1.02 6.73
C PRO A 155 -13.18 0.93 5.83
N SER A 156 -12.04 1.42 6.33
CA SER A 156 -10.77 1.37 5.59
C SER A 156 -10.23 -0.06 5.52
N ALA A 157 -10.26 -0.81 6.61
CA ALA A 157 -9.80 -2.19 6.66
C ALA A 157 -10.59 -3.07 5.69
N MET A 158 -11.93 -2.99 5.70
CA MET A 158 -12.81 -3.70 4.77
C MET A 158 -12.54 -3.32 3.31
N SER A 159 -12.43 -2.01 3.02
CA SER A 159 -12.17 -1.54 1.67
C SER A 159 -10.83 -2.05 1.13
N LYS A 160 -9.77 -1.99 1.94
CA LYS A 160 -8.44 -2.47 1.56
C LYS A 160 -8.38 -3.99 1.43
N ALA A 161 -9.12 -4.75 2.26
CA ALA A 161 -9.27 -6.20 2.09
C ALA A 161 -9.97 -6.54 0.77
N GLY A 162 -10.99 -5.78 0.37
CA GLY A 162 -11.61 -5.92 -0.95
C GLY A 162 -10.63 -5.67 -2.10
N LEU A 163 -9.77 -4.66 -1.99
CA LEU A 163 -8.73 -4.39 -2.99
C LEU A 163 -7.63 -5.47 -2.99
N HIS A 164 -7.32 -6.08 -1.85
CA HIS A 164 -6.42 -7.24 -1.78
C HIS A 164 -6.97 -8.41 -2.60
N VAL A 165 -8.27 -8.70 -2.47
CA VAL A 165 -8.95 -9.73 -3.28
C VAL A 165 -9.01 -9.32 -4.75
N MET A 166 -9.33 -8.05 -5.08
CA MET A 166 -9.34 -7.53 -6.44
C MET A 166 -7.97 -7.72 -7.11
N THR A 167 -6.87 -7.44 -6.40
CA THR A 167 -5.51 -7.62 -6.91
C THR A 167 -5.28 -9.05 -7.37
N LYS A 168 -5.65 -10.04 -6.58
CA LYS A 168 -5.52 -11.47 -6.92
C LYS A 168 -6.42 -11.88 -8.07
N SER A 169 -7.69 -11.47 -8.03
CA SER A 169 -8.67 -11.85 -9.04
C SER A 169 -8.30 -11.33 -10.42
N LEU A 170 -7.95 -10.04 -10.51
CA LEU A 170 -7.58 -9.42 -11.78
C LEU A 170 -6.19 -9.85 -12.27
N ALA A 171 -5.27 -10.22 -11.39
CA ALA A 171 -3.99 -10.80 -11.78
C ALA A 171 -4.18 -12.09 -12.59
N VAL A 172 -5.14 -12.94 -12.20
CA VAL A 172 -5.48 -14.18 -12.93
C VAL A 172 -6.26 -13.85 -14.21
N GLU A 173 -7.28 -12.98 -14.11
CA GLU A 173 -8.15 -12.66 -15.24
C GLU A 173 -7.42 -11.93 -16.37
N TRP A 174 -6.52 -10.98 -16.01
CA TRP A 174 -5.85 -10.09 -16.96
C TRP A 174 -4.41 -10.49 -17.31
N GLY A 175 -3.87 -11.49 -16.63
CA GLY A 175 -2.51 -11.98 -16.89
C GLY A 175 -2.26 -12.37 -18.35
N LYS A 176 -3.26 -12.96 -19.01
CA LYS A 176 -3.19 -13.31 -20.45
C LYS A 176 -3.03 -12.12 -21.39
N TYR A 177 -3.29 -10.90 -20.91
CA TYR A 177 -3.09 -9.66 -21.66
C TYR A 177 -1.77 -8.96 -21.32
N GLY A 178 -0.90 -9.60 -20.54
CA GLY A 178 0.34 -8.98 -20.06
C GLY A 178 0.14 -7.90 -18.99
N ILE A 179 -1.01 -7.88 -18.32
CA ILE A 179 -1.32 -6.92 -17.25
C ILE A 179 -1.01 -7.56 -15.91
N ARG A 180 -0.11 -6.94 -15.14
CA ARG A 180 0.25 -7.39 -13.79
C ARG A 180 -0.44 -6.53 -12.75
N LEU A 181 -0.94 -7.15 -11.71
CA LEU A 181 -1.50 -6.44 -10.56
C LEU A 181 -0.81 -6.92 -9.29
N ASN A 182 -0.20 -5.99 -8.57
CA ASN A 182 0.38 -6.25 -7.26
C ASN A 182 -0.06 -5.17 -6.27
N ALA A 183 0.17 -5.42 -5.00
CA ALA A 183 -0.14 -4.47 -3.95
C ALA A 183 1.04 -4.33 -2.98
N ILE A 184 1.16 -3.15 -2.40
CA ILE A 184 2.06 -2.87 -1.29
C ILE A 184 1.19 -2.67 -0.04
N ALA A 185 1.50 -3.36 1.04
CA ALA A 185 0.87 -3.20 2.34
C ALA A 185 1.86 -2.53 3.32
N PRO A 186 1.88 -1.18 3.38
CA PRO A 186 2.78 -0.46 4.26
C PRO A 186 2.38 -0.62 5.73
N GLY A 187 3.38 -0.67 6.60
CA GLY A 187 3.26 -0.37 8.02
C GLY A 187 3.32 1.14 8.29
N PRO A 188 3.87 1.55 9.45
CA PRO A 188 4.00 2.95 9.80
C PRO A 188 5.04 3.68 8.93
N PHE A 189 4.57 4.45 7.96
CA PHE A 189 5.36 5.44 7.23
C PHE A 189 4.86 6.84 7.62
N PRO A 190 5.71 7.69 8.22
CA PRO A 190 5.28 9.01 8.69
C PRO A 190 4.83 9.89 7.54
N THR A 191 3.55 10.28 7.55
CA THR A 191 3.00 11.31 6.66
C THR A 191 2.14 12.26 7.48
N GLU A 192 2.16 13.55 7.12
CA GLU A 192 1.34 14.56 7.79
C GLU A 192 -0.15 14.21 7.82
N GLY A 193 -0.66 13.69 6.70
CA GLY A 193 -2.06 13.31 6.58
C GLY A 193 -2.46 12.12 7.44
N ALA A 194 -1.56 11.15 7.64
CA ALA A 194 -1.79 10.01 8.52
C ALA A 194 -1.77 10.45 10.00
N GLN A 195 -0.81 11.27 10.38
CA GLN A 195 -0.71 11.79 11.75
C GLN A 195 -1.98 12.55 12.15
N LYS A 196 -2.44 13.50 11.33
CA LYS A 196 -3.63 14.32 11.61
C LYS A 196 -4.92 13.50 11.78
N ARG A 197 -5.07 12.37 11.07
CA ARG A 197 -6.34 11.61 11.03
C ARG A 197 -6.36 10.36 11.90
N LEU A 198 -5.21 9.75 12.11
CA LEU A 198 -5.09 8.50 12.84
C LEU A 198 -4.49 8.68 14.24
N ARG A 199 -3.96 9.88 14.54
CA ARG A 199 -3.42 10.24 15.86
C ARG A 199 -3.87 11.65 16.29
N PRO A 200 -5.20 11.95 16.23
CA PRO A 200 -5.69 13.25 16.67
C PRO A 200 -5.45 13.41 18.18
N GLY A 201 -4.78 14.48 18.57
CA GLY A 201 -4.60 14.84 19.99
C GLY A 201 -3.46 14.14 20.72
N GLY A 202 -2.59 13.40 20.03
CA GLY A 202 -1.40 12.89 20.71
C GLY A 202 -0.89 11.52 20.27
N ASP A 203 0.02 10.99 21.05
CA ASP A 203 0.67 9.71 20.82
C ASP A 203 -0.10 8.59 21.52
N PHE A 204 -0.62 7.64 20.75
CA PHE A 204 -1.24 6.41 21.26
C PHE A 204 -0.20 5.33 21.61
N GLY A 205 0.98 5.74 22.03
CA GLY A 205 2.11 4.88 22.30
C GLY A 205 3.15 4.88 21.17
N ASP A 206 4.38 4.56 21.55
CA ASP A 206 5.50 4.51 20.63
C ASP A 206 5.39 3.25 19.74
N SER A 207 4.89 3.45 18.51
CA SER A 207 4.77 2.36 17.54
C SER A 207 6.12 1.72 17.18
N THR A 208 7.23 2.37 17.48
CA THR A 208 8.56 1.81 17.23
C THR A 208 8.87 0.69 18.22
N GLN A 209 8.40 0.80 19.47
CA GLN A 209 8.61 -0.23 20.50
C GLN A 209 7.89 -1.55 20.17
N MET A 210 6.80 -1.48 19.44
CA MET A 210 6.03 -2.65 19.03
C MET A 210 6.51 -3.27 17.71
N ASN A 211 7.37 -2.54 16.98
CA ASN A 211 7.89 -3.03 15.70
C ASN A 211 9.18 -3.84 15.91
N PRO A 212 9.31 -5.05 15.34
CA PRO A 212 10.53 -5.86 15.47
C PRO A 212 11.80 -5.12 15.07
N MET A 213 11.74 -4.29 14.02
CA MET A 213 12.88 -3.48 13.58
C MET A 213 13.09 -2.18 14.40
N ARG A 214 12.28 -1.92 15.44
CA ARG A 214 12.40 -0.79 16.38
C ARG A 214 12.44 0.58 15.70
N ARG A 215 11.83 0.71 14.53
CA ARG A 215 11.74 1.96 13.80
C ARG A 215 10.49 2.00 12.90
N VAL A 216 10.19 3.17 12.39
CA VAL A 216 9.25 3.36 11.28
C VAL A 216 9.94 3.17 9.93
N GLY A 217 9.16 2.97 8.87
CA GLY A 217 9.67 2.90 7.51
C GLY A 217 10.19 4.26 7.01
N ARG A 218 11.27 4.25 6.23
CA ARG A 218 11.74 5.41 5.46
C ARG A 218 11.06 5.43 4.11
N MET A 219 10.66 6.61 3.65
CA MET A 219 9.95 6.75 2.35
C MET A 219 10.72 6.15 1.19
N GLU A 220 12.04 6.26 1.21
CA GLU A 220 12.91 5.65 0.20
C GLU A 220 12.71 4.13 0.08
N GLU A 221 12.48 3.42 1.18
CA GLU A 221 12.25 1.97 1.17
C GLU A 221 10.95 1.63 0.43
N LEU A 222 9.91 2.43 0.65
CA LEU A 222 8.62 2.28 -0.06
C LEU A 222 8.73 2.67 -1.53
N GLN A 223 9.42 3.77 -1.83
CA GLN A 223 9.71 4.21 -3.19
C GLN A 223 10.46 3.13 -3.98
N ASN A 224 11.44 2.47 -3.36
CA ASN A 224 12.20 1.40 -3.98
C ASN A 224 11.32 0.19 -4.31
N LEU A 225 10.47 -0.24 -3.39
CA LEU A 225 9.53 -1.35 -3.66
C LEU A 225 8.54 -0.99 -4.76
N ALA A 226 7.97 0.21 -4.72
CA ALA A 226 7.06 0.69 -5.76
C ALA A 226 7.75 0.76 -7.14
N THR A 227 9.01 1.19 -7.18
CA THR A 227 9.82 1.22 -8.40
C THR A 227 10.07 -0.18 -8.95
N PHE A 228 10.45 -1.13 -8.09
CA PHE A 228 10.68 -2.52 -8.48
C PHE A 228 9.42 -3.14 -9.12
N LEU A 229 8.26 -2.94 -8.52
CA LEU A 229 7.00 -3.50 -9.03
C LEU A 229 6.53 -2.81 -10.33
N MET A 230 6.90 -1.56 -10.56
CA MET A 230 6.51 -0.78 -11.74
C MET A 230 7.46 -1.01 -12.93
N ALA A 231 8.73 -1.27 -12.67
CA ALA A 231 9.74 -1.48 -13.69
C ALA A 231 9.52 -2.80 -14.46
N ASP A 232 10.12 -2.86 -15.64
CA ASP A 232 10.30 -4.11 -16.36
C ASP A 232 11.37 -4.96 -15.65
N GLY A 233 11.37 -6.26 -15.85
CA GLY A 233 12.31 -7.19 -15.20
C GLY A 233 11.72 -7.96 -14.01
N CYS A 234 10.43 -7.71 -13.66
CA CYS A 234 9.69 -8.53 -12.72
C CYS A 234 8.33 -9.00 -13.26
N GLU A 235 8.28 -9.28 -14.56
CA GLU A 235 7.05 -9.59 -15.30
C GLU A 235 6.36 -10.87 -14.84
N TRP A 236 7.09 -11.77 -14.19
CA TRP A 236 6.52 -13.00 -13.63
C TRP A 236 5.85 -12.80 -12.26
N LEU A 237 5.94 -11.59 -11.71
CA LEU A 237 5.36 -11.25 -10.41
C LEU A 237 4.00 -10.56 -10.59
N THR A 238 2.93 -11.27 -10.25
CA THR A 238 1.55 -10.74 -10.26
C THR A 238 0.70 -11.42 -9.19
N GLY A 239 -0.31 -10.73 -8.68
CA GLY A 239 -1.26 -11.21 -7.67
C GLY A 239 -0.76 -11.08 -6.22
N GLU A 240 0.42 -10.52 -6.00
CA GLU A 240 1.04 -10.47 -4.68
C GLU A 240 0.69 -9.18 -3.91
N THR A 241 0.59 -9.34 -2.59
CA THR A 241 0.54 -8.24 -1.64
C THR A 241 1.77 -8.29 -0.75
N ILE A 242 2.68 -7.37 -0.97
CA ILE A 242 3.97 -7.34 -0.29
C ILE A 242 3.88 -6.41 0.91
N ALA A 243 4.01 -6.98 2.11
CA ALA A 243 4.10 -6.18 3.33
C ALA A 243 5.48 -5.50 3.42
N ILE A 244 5.47 -4.22 3.76
CA ILE A 244 6.67 -3.44 4.06
C ILE A 244 6.44 -2.70 5.38
N ASP A 245 6.67 -3.38 6.49
CA ASP A 245 6.30 -2.92 7.82
C ASP A 245 7.27 -3.29 8.93
N GLY A 246 8.47 -3.77 8.56
CA GLY A 246 9.48 -4.20 9.53
C GLY A 246 9.08 -5.44 10.34
N GLY A 247 8.18 -6.27 9.81
CA GLY A 247 7.65 -7.46 10.48
C GLY A 247 6.54 -7.16 11.51
N GLY A 248 6.04 -5.92 11.53
CA GLY A 248 5.11 -5.45 12.56
C GLY A 248 3.82 -6.27 12.64
N TYR A 249 3.18 -6.58 11.51
CA TYR A 249 1.93 -7.34 11.51
C TYR A 249 2.12 -8.81 11.96
N LEU A 250 3.32 -9.37 11.75
CA LEU A 250 3.65 -10.73 12.21
C LEU A 250 3.85 -10.78 13.72
N ALA A 251 4.25 -9.65 14.33
CA ALA A 251 4.47 -9.54 15.78
C ALA A 251 3.18 -9.23 16.56
N THR A 252 2.00 -9.30 15.95
CA THR A 252 0.70 -9.01 16.59
C THR A 252 -0.15 -10.28 16.75
N GLY A 253 -1.15 -10.21 17.63
CA GLY A 253 -2.07 -11.33 17.89
C GLY A 253 -1.36 -12.59 18.40
N ALA A 254 -1.81 -13.75 17.97
CA ALA A 254 -1.23 -15.04 18.37
C ALA A 254 0.23 -15.20 17.95
N ALA A 255 0.61 -14.63 16.80
CA ALA A 255 2.01 -14.62 16.36
C ALA A 255 2.91 -13.79 17.31
N GLY A 256 2.35 -12.79 17.98
CA GLY A 256 3.06 -11.95 18.95
C GLY A 256 3.21 -12.55 20.35
N TYR A 257 2.64 -13.72 20.63
CA TYR A 257 2.66 -14.31 21.98
C TYR A 257 4.06 -14.46 22.56
N PHE A 258 5.04 -14.80 21.74
CA PHE A 258 6.43 -14.99 22.14
C PHE A 258 7.32 -13.76 21.95
N VAL A 259 6.81 -12.67 21.39
CA VAL A 259 7.60 -11.43 21.20
C VAL A 259 8.23 -10.90 22.51
N PRO A 260 7.57 -11.00 23.69
CA PRO A 260 8.20 -10.58 24.93
C PRO A 260 9.50 -11.31 25.29
N LEU A 261 9.78 -12.47 24.68
CA LEU A 261 11.03 -13.21 24.89
C LEU A 261 12.26 -12.46 24.33
N ASP A 262 12.08 -11.45 23.48
CA ASP A 262 13.16 -10.60 22.97
C ASP A 262 13.85 -9.75 24.04
N LYS A 263 13.21 -9.65 25.23
CA LYS A 263 13.78 -8.96 26.41
C LYS A 263 14.66 -9.84 27.27
N LEU A 264 14.71 -11.14 27.00
CA LEU A 264 15.50 -12.08 27.79
C LEU A 264 16.99 -11.91 27.48
N THR A 265 17.77 -11.92 28.55
CA THR A 265 19.26 -11.98 28.47
C THR A 265 19.73 -13.40 28.17
N ASP A 266 21.01 -13.56 27.82
CA ASP A 266 21.62 -14.88 27.63
C ASP A 266 21.48 -15.74 28.87
N ALA A 267 21.67 -15.14 30.08
CA ALA A 267 21.50 -15.81 31.35
C ALA A 267 20.05 -16.29 31.58
N ASP A 268 19.07 -15.53 31.14
CA ASP A 268 17.67 -15.94 31.19
C ASP A 268 17.39 -17.14 30.26
N TRP A 269 17.96 -17.13 29.07
CA TRP A 269 17.88 -18.24 28.13
C TRP A 269 18.57 -19.51 28.68
N GLU A 270 19.71 -19.37 29.36
CA GLU A 270 20.37 -20.51 30.01
C GLU A 270 19.50 -21.10 31.11
N ARG A 271 18.92 -20.28 31.99
CA ARG A 271 18.00 -20.74 33.01
C ARG A 271 16.79 -21.46 32.40
N MET A 272 16.23 -20.91 31.38
CA MET A 272 15.05 -21.49 30.69
C MET A 272 15.41 -22.85 30.07
N ARG A 273 16.55 -22.96 29.39
CA ARG A 273 17.03 -24.25 28.84
C ARG A 273 17.20 -25.31 29.94
N ALA A 274 17.77 -24.92 31.08
CA ALA A 274 17.93 -25.83 32.21
C ALA A 274 16.59 -26.31 32.76
N MET A 275 15.59 -25.43 32.89
CA MET A 275 14.23 -25.79 33.33
C MET A 275 13.54 -26.73 32.35
N ILE A 276 13.63 -26.47 31.06
CA ILE A 276 13.06 -27.33 30.01
C ILE A 276 13.71 -28.70 30.04
N LYS A 277 15.05 -28.75 30.18
CA LYS A 277 15.77 -30.04 30.30
C LYS A 277 15.32 -30.84 31.52
N ALA A 278 15.26 -30.20 32.70
CA ALA A 278 14.80 -30.85 33.92
C ALA A 278 13.37 -31.43 33.77
N THR A 279 12.47 -30.69 33.13
CA THR A 279 11.10 -31.16 32.84
C THR A 279 11.11 -32.38 31.92
N ASN A 280 11.89 -32.32 30.84
CA ASN A 280 11.98 -33.43 29.89
C ASN A 280 12.60 -34.68 30.51
N ASP A 281 13.60 -34.55 31.40
CA ASP A 281 14.23 -35.65 32.11
C ASP A 281 13.27 -36.33 33.09
N LYS A 282 12.47 -35.51 33.79
CA LYS A 282 11.39 -36.01 34.66
C LYS A 282 10.31 -36.77 33.88
N ASP A 283 9.89 -36.25 32.75
CA ASP A 283 8.91 -36.90 31.87
C ASP A 283 9.41 -38.24 31.29
N ARG A 284 10.70 -38.31 30.96
CA ARG A 284 11.34 -39.56 30.52
C ARG A 284 11.36 -40.61 31.63
N ALA A 285 11.78 -40.22 32.83
CA ALA A 285 11.80 -41.11 33.97
C ALA A 285 10.39 -41.66 34.30
N GLY A 286 9.33 -40.82 34.14
CA GLY A 286 7.94 -41.28 34.36
C GLY A 286 7.40 -42.19 33.27
N ARG A 287 8.01 -42.30 32.11
CA ARG A 287 7.61 -43.20 31.01
C ARG A 287 8.27 -44.58 31.06
N THR A 288 9.34 -44.70 31.85
CA THR A 288 10.10 -45.94 32.02
C THR A 288 9.81 -46.65 33.34
N ALA A 289 8.93 -46.07 34.18
CA ALA A 289 8.37 -46.66 35.39
C ALA A 289 6.91 -47.16 35.10
#